data_38573f7762c3bdc8f1563ecd58bee905
#
_entry.id   38573f7762c3bdc8f1563ecd58bee905
#
_cell.length_a   1.000
_cell.length_b   1.000
_cell.length_c   1.000
_cell.angle_alpha   90.00
_cell.angle_beta   90.00
_cell.angle_gamma   90.00
#
_symmetry.space_group_name_H-M   'P 1'
#
loop_
_entity.id
_entity.type
_entity.pdbx_description
1 polymer ?
#
loop_
_entity_poly.entity_id
_entity_poly.type
_entity_poly.pdbx_seq_one_letter_code
_entity_poly.pdbx_strand_id
1 'polypeptide(L)'
;MYMRRGLLSIFLAAAIFFTAASDRAQQPAAPQSPQLANPAPPQGQEPPAQSPQKITTVVNLVDVLFTVLNRRNKLVPDLEKSDFKVFDDKNPQEIRYFSKQTDLPLRIGMLLDTSNSIRDRLKFEQEASTNFLFSVIRRGKDEAFVMTFDDEPQVIQSFTGDAGTLRDQIVKTRAGGGTAVYDAIYDACVKELSHPPRPPGDQPDVVRRVMILISDGEDNLSNHTRAEAIEMAQRTSVVIYTISTSTQWIQLSQTDPNKLANRKTHLTEGDEILQDLAEETGGRAFFPYHVDDLDQSFQDIGDELRNQYSIAYNPTNSVLDGRYHKIRIELPEHKGYQIRSRRGYFARANGDVNVKPAQAPTGKSNAP
;
A
#
# COMPACT_ATOMS: atom_id res chain seq x y z
N MET A 1 2.65 39.66 -51.88
CA MET A 1 2.87 39.10 -53.21
C MET A 1 2.43 37.64 -53.21
N TYR A 2 1.31 37.40 -53.93
CA TYR A 2 0.84 36.18 -54.57
C TYR A 2 0.87 34.84 -53.79
N MET A 3 -0.17 34.16 -53.63
CA MET A 3 -1.32 33.58 -54.38
C MET A 3 -1.32 32.07 -54.10
N ARG A 4 -2.41 31.54 -53.65
CA ARG A 4 -3.62 30.96 -54.22
C ARG A 4 -3.64 29.43 -54.32
N ARG A 5 -4.74 28.86 -53.81
CA ARG A 5 -5.58 27.74 -54.33
C ARG A 5 -5.00 26.32 -54.11
N GLY A 6 -5.80 25.27 -53.85
CA GLY A 6 -7.20 25.08 -54.11
C GLY A 6 -7.78 23.85 -53.40
N LEU A 7 -9.09 23.85 -53.35
CA LEU A 7 -10.02 22.78 -53.00
C LEU A 7 -9.87 21.53 -53.88
N LEU A 8 -10.13 20.34 -53.33
CA LEU A 8 -10.91 19.34 -54.06
C LEU A 8 -11.69 18.44 -53.10
N SER A 9 -13.02 18.55 -53.15
CA SER A 9 -14.00 17.64 -52.58
C SER A 9 -14.15 16.43 -53.51
N ILE A 10 -14.27 15.21 -52.94
CA ILE A 10 -14.82 14.08 -53.67
C ILE A 10 -15.87 13.41 -52.80
N PHE A 11 -17.12 13.50 -53.25
CA PHE A 11 -18.27 12.71 -52.88
C PHE A 11 -18.12 11.28 -53.43
N LEU A 12 -18.48 10.25 -52.66
CA LEU A 12 -18.88 8.99 -53.26
C LEU A 12 -20.04 8.39 -52.49
N ALA A 13 -21.01 7.99 -53.29
CA ALA A 13 -22.40 7.65 -52.97
C ALA A 13 -22.56 6.25 -52.39
N ALA A 14 -23.65 6.10 -51.62
CA ALA A 14 -24.20 4.87 -51.10
C ALA A 14 -24.85 4.01 -52.22
N ALA A 15 -24.65 2.70 -52.19
CA ALA A 15 -25.43 1.74 -52.92
C ALA A 15 -26.18 0.81 -51.96
N ILE A 16 -27.51 0.91 -52.00
CA ILE A 16 -28.45 0.06 -51.26
C ILE A 16 -28.77 -1.13 -52.17
N PHE A 17 -28.55 -2.36 -51.72
CA PHE A 17 -29.09 -3.56 -52.34
C PHE A 17 -30.27 -4.09 -51.52
N PHE A 18 -31.44 -4.03 -52.14
CA PHE A 18 -32.65 -4.72 -51.75
C PHE A 18 -32.63 -6.13 -52.40
N THR A 19 -32.83 -7.19 -51.62
CA THR A 19 -33.18 -8.52 -52.13
C THR A 19 -34.50 -8.95 -51.54
N ALA A 20 -35.44 -9.23 -52.48
CA ALA A 20 -36.82 -9.64 -52.22
C ALA A 20 -36.89 -11.08 -51.69
N ALA A 21 -37.72 -11.31 -50.69
CA ALA A 21 -38.11 -12.62 -50.21
C ALA A 21 -39.27 -13.16 -51.05
N SER A 22 -39.16 -14.41 -51.52
CA SER A 22 -40.21 -15.12 -52.23
C SER A 22 -41.04 -15.93 -51.22
N ASP A 23 -42.30 -15.60 -51.16
CA ASP A 23 -43.37 -16.37 -50.48
C ASP A 23 -43.60 -17.70 -51.20
N ARG A 24 -43.63 -18.79 -50.46
CA ARG A 24 -44.12 -20.08 -50.91
C ARG A 24 -45.11 -20.65 -49.92
N ALA A 25 -46.38 -20.50 -50.27
CA ALA A 25 -47.50 -21.08 -49.53
C ALA A 25 -47.49 -22.61 -49.58
N GLN A 26 -47.66 -23.27 -48.45
CA GLN A 26 -47.92 -24.70 -48.32
C GLN A 26 -49.34 -24.94 -47.86
N GLN A 27 -49.97 -25.82 -48.60
CA GLN A 27 -51.34 -26.31 -48.40
C GLN A 27 -51.50 -27.16 -47.13
N PRO A 28 -52.67 -27.19 -46.50
CA PRO A 28 -52.94 -27.99 -45.31
C PRO A 28 -53.20 -29.46 -45.64
N ALA A 29 -52.60 -30.36 -44.85
CA ALA A 29 -52.83 -31.80 -44.88
C ALA A 29 -54.00 -32.19 -43.96
N ALA A 30 -54.81 -33.19 -44.43
CA ALA A 30 -56.03 -33.72 -43.78
C ALA A 30 -55.72 -34.48 -42.44
N PRO A 31 -56.74 -34.62 -41.56
CA PRO A 31 -56.59 -35.21 -40.22
C PRO A 31 -56.51 -36.73 -40.27
N GLN A 32 -55.51 -37.28 -39.56
CA GLN A 32 -55.41 -38.71 -39.29
C GLN A 32 -56.00 -39.05 -37.91
N SER A 33 -56.78 -40.13 -37.85
CA SER A 33 -57.45 -40.66 -36.66
C SER A 33 -56.46 -41.14 -35.57
N PRO A 34 -56.82 -41.12 -34.26
CA PRO A 34 -55.93 -41.44 -33.15
C PRO A 34 -55.75 -42.97 -33.02
N GLN A 35 -54.48 -43.40 -33.07
CA GLN A 35 -54.03 -44.70 -32.56
C GLN A 35 -53.82 -44.66 -31.07
N LEU A 36 -54.45 -45.55 -30.33
CA LEU A 36 -54.23 -45.82 -28.92
C LEU A 36 -52.79 -46.33 -28.70
N ALA A 37 -51.95 -45.55 -28.05
CA ALA A 37 -50.65 -45.95 -27.64
C ALA A 37 -50.68 -46.53 -26.20
N ASN A 38 -50.08 -47.69 -26.01
CA ASN A 38 -49.86 -48.36 -24.71
C ASN A 38 -49.07 -47.44 -23.73
N PRO A 39 -49.37 -47.48 -22.42
CA PRO A 39 -48.63 -46.73 -21.44
C PRO A 39 -47.22 -47.32 -21.28
N ALA A 40 -46.21 -46.44 -21.44
CA ALA A 40 -44.82 -46.73 -21.12
C ALA A 40 -44.62 -46.85 -19.59
N PRO A 41 -43.66 -47.68 -19.11
CA PRO A 41 -43.38 -47.80 -17.70
C PRO A 41 -42.83 -46.45 -17.13
N PRO A 42 -43.03 -46.15 -15.81
CA PRO A 42 -42.56 -44.90 -15.21
C PRO A 42 -41.05 -44.86 -15.24
N GLN A 43 -40.52 -43.89 -15.94
CA GLN A 43 -39.10 -43.55 -15.86
C GLN A 43 -38.87 -42.93 -14.46
N GLY A 44 -37.97 -43.59 -13.69
CA GLY A 44 -37.50 -43.06 -12.42
C GLY A 44 -36.86 -41.69 -12.66
N GLN A 45 -37.40 -40.70 -11.97
CA GLN A 45 -36.74 -39.39 -11.87
C GLN A 45 -35.40 -39.56 -11.15
N GLU A 46 -34.30 -39.45 -11.88
CA GLU A 46 -33.03 -39.24 -11.26
C GLU A 46 -33.08 -37.94 -10.43
N PRO A 47 -32.64 -37.95 -9.17
CA PRO A 47 -32.58 -36.73 -8.40
C PRO A 47 -31.66 -35.74 -9.11
N PRO A 48 -32.01 -34.41 -9.10
CA PRO A 48 -31.19 -33.41 -9.78
C PRO A 48 -29.74 -33.49 -9.23
N ALA A 49 -28.79 -33.68 -10.14
CA ALA A 49 -27.38 -33.67 -9.83
C ALA A 49 -27.06 -32.36 -9.08
N GLN A 50 -26.77 -32.47 -7.80
CA GLN A 50 -26.30 -31.35 -7.01
C GLN A 50 -25.00 -30.88 -7.63
N SER A 51 -25.02 -29.71 -8.25
CA SER A 51 -23.80 -29.04 -8.68
C SER A 51 -22.84 -28.98 -7.50
N PRO A 52 -21.55 -29.33 -7.67
CA PRO A 52 -20.60 -29.26 -6.58
C PRO A 52 -20.58 -27.83 -6.07
N GLN A 53 -21.09 -27.62 -4.86
CA GLN A 53 -20.94 -26.33 -4.17
C GLN A 53 -19.45 -26.12 -4.00
N LYS A 54 -18.92 -25.16 -4.76
CA LYS A 54 -17.56 -24.71 -4.61
C LYS A 54 -17.45 -24.06 -3.24
N ILE A 55 -17.01 -24.84 -2.25
CA ILE A 55 -16.71 -24.33 -0.90
C ILE A 55 -15.51 -23.39 -1.07
N THR A 56 -15.79 -22.12 -1.20
CA THR A 56 -14.76 -21.07 -1.17
C THR A 56 -14.43 -20.83 0.30
N THR A 57 -13.46 -21.58 0.82
CA THR A 57 -12.91 -21.29 2.15
C THR A 57 -12.17 -19.97 2.04
N VAL A 58 -12.74 -18.92 2.61
CA VAL A 58 -12.04 -17.63 2.77
C VAL A 58 -10.95 -17.85 3.83
N VAL A 59 -9.73 -18.06 3.39
CA VAL A 59 -8.58 -18.14 4.29
C VAL A 59 -8.29 -16.73 4.78
N ASN A 60 -8.56 -16.46 6.05
CA ASN A 60 -8.24 -15.19 6.68
C ASN A 60 -6.76 -15.22 7.10
N LEU A 61 -5.86 -14.84 6.18
CA LEU A 61 -4.43 -14.81 6.42
C LEU A 61 -4.02 -13.41 6.88
N VAL A 62 -3.39 -13.32 8.05
CA VAL A 62 -2.77 -12.08 8.54
C VAL A 62 -1.29 -12.13 8.22
N ASP A 63 -0.84 -11.22 7.37
CA ASP A 63 0.57 -11.03 7.00
C ASP A 63 1.14 -9.84 7.77
N VAL A 64 2.29 -10.04 8.42
CA VAL A 64 2.96 -9.03 9.24
C VAL A 64 4.38 -8.86 8.76
N LEU A 65 4.65 -7.67 8.23
CA LEU A 65 6.01 -7.23 7.94
C LEU A 65 6.65 -6.65 9.21
N PHE A 66 7.91 -6.98 9.45
CA PHE A 66 8.63 -6.48 10.61
C PHE A 66 10.14 -6.48 10.40
N THR A 67 10.81 -5.68 11.19
CA THR A 67 12.26 -5.54 11.23
C THR A 67 12.80 -5.97 12.58
N VAL A 68 13.96 -6.59 12.60
CA VAL A 68 14.68 -6.95 13.84
C VAL A 68 15.96 -6.15 13.95
N LEU A 69 16.14 -5.53 15.10
CA LEU A 69 17.31 -4.75 15.45
C LEU A 69 18.04 -5.38 16.65
N ASN A 70 19.35 -5.43 16.59
CA ASN A 70 20.16 -5.85 17.74
C ASN A 70 20.30 -4.71 18.77
N ARG A 71 21.00 -4.97 19.89
CA ARG A 71 21.25 -4.00 20.96
C ARG A 71 22.00 -2.73 20.52
N ARG A 72 22.65 -2.77 19.35
CA ARG A 72 23.36 -1.64 18.74
C ARG A 72 22.52 -0.93 17.66
N ASN A 73 21.21 -1.21 17.63
CA ASN A 73 20.28 -0.67 16.64
C ASN A 73 20.62 -1.02 15.18
N LYS A 74 21.33 -2.14 14.95
CA LYS A 74 21.65 -2.63 13.61
C LYS A 74 20.67 -3.71 13.20
N LEU A 75 20.32 -3.73 11.93
CA LEU A 75 19.48 -4.73 11.29
C LEU A 75 20.06 -6.15 11.46
N VAL A 76 19.19 -7.11 11.71
CA VAL A 76 19.53 -8.53 11.85
C VAL A 76 18.78 -9.31 10.80
N PRO A 77 19.40 -9.66 9.64
CA PRO A 77 18.69 -10.30 8.51
C PRO A 77 18.71 -11.83 8.55
N ASP A 78 19.41 -12.47 9.49
CA ASP A 78 19.80 -13.88 9.41
C ASP A 78 18.94 -14.83 10.27
N LEU A 79 17.88 -14.34 10.90
CA LEU A 79 17.00 -15.11 11.76
C LEU A 79 16.11 -16.09 10.94
N GLU A 80 15.75 -17.20 11.58
CA GLU A 80 14.92 -18.25 10.99
C GLU A 80 13.51 -18.29 11.63
N LYS A 81 12.56 -18.98 10.99
CA LYS A 81 11.18 -19.12 11.49
C LYS A 81 11.10 -19.59 12.94
N SER A 82 11.99 -20.49 13.34
CA SER A 82 12.04 -21.09 14.70
C SER A 82 12.37 -20.08 15.81
N ASP A 83 13.02 -18.95 15.45
CA ASP A 83 13.42 -17.91 16.42
C ASP A 83 12.22 -17.10 16.91
N PHE A 84 11.11 -17.13 16.18
CA PHE A 84 9.96 -16.27 16.40
C PHE A 84 8.78 -16.98 17.06
N LYS A 85 8.11 -16.26 17.97
CA LYS A 85 6.77 -16.59 18.46
C LYS A 85 5.83 -15.43 18.14
N VAL A 86 4.63 -15.76 17.65
CA VAL A 86 3.59 -14.77 17.29
C VAL A 86 2.38 -14.94 18.16
N PHE A 87 1.82 -13.84 18.62
CA PHE A 87 0.60 -13.78 19.41
C PHE A 87 -0.39 -12.82 18.76
N ASP A 88 -1.64 -13.26 18.66
CA ASP A 88 -2.79 -12.47 18.26
C ASP A 88 -3.64 -12.22 19.50
N ASP A 89 -3.78 -10.97 19.92
CA ASP A 89 -4.19 -10.54 21.26
C ASP A 89 -3.32 -11.21 22.33
N LYS A 90 -3.78 -12.26 22.97
CA LYS A 90 -3.02 -13.03 23.97
C LYS A 90 -2.78 -14.48 23.53
N ASN A 91 -3.32 -14.89 22.38
CA ASN A 91 -3.31 -16.27 21.92
C ASN A 91 -2.08 -16.53 21.04
N PRO A 92 -1.28 -17.57 21.32
CA PRO A 92 -0.18 -17.95 20.46
C PRO A 92 -0.72 -18.43 19.10
N GLN A 93 -0.02 -18.04 18.02
CA GLN A 93 -0.39 -18.36 16.66
C GLN A 93 0.68 -19.26 16.01
N GLU A 94 0.24 -20.22 15.20
CA GLU A 94 1.14 -20.99 14.36
C GLU A 94 1.57 -20.20 13.13
N ILE A 95 2.87 -19.98 12.97
CA ILE A 95 3.41 -19.32 11.78
C ILE A 95 3.22 -20.27 10.58
N ARG A 96 2.37 -19.90 9.62
CA ARG A 96 2.15 -20.68 8.41
C ARG A 96 3.21 -20.38 7.35
N TYR A 97 3.49 -19.12 7.14
CA TYR A 97 4.48 -18.67 6.17
C TYR A 97 5.49 -17.75 6.85
N PHE A 98 6.72 -17.92 6.44
CA PHE A 98 7.85 -17.08 6.87
C PHE A 98 8.72 -16.81 5.66
N SER A 99 9.12 -15.55 5.48
CA SER A 99 10.10 -15.20 4.46
C SER A 99 10.94 -14.01 4.88
N LYS A 100 12.15 -13.97 4.34
CA LYS A 100 13.04 -12.83 4.40
C LYS A 100 12.70 -11.97 3.19
N GLN A 101 11.98 -10.89 3.39
CA GLN A 101 11.38 -10.09 2.33
C GLN A 101 12.36 -9.02 1.82
N THR A 102 13.42 -9.44 1.15
CA THR A 102 14.41 -8.51 0.62
C THR A 102 14.10 -7.99 -0.79
N ASP A 103 13.20 -8.65 -1.51
CA ASP A 103 13.06 -8.44 -2.94
C ASP A 103 11.63 -8.13 -3.46
N LEU A 104 10.69 -7.83 -2.58
CA LEU A 104 9.34 -7.40 -3.01
C LEU A 104 9.38 -6.05 -3.73
N PRO A 105 8.53 -5.86 -4.76
CA PRO A 105 8.31 -4.56 -5.38
C PRO A 105 7.77 -3.55 -4.36
N LEU A 106 8.34 -2.35 -4.37
CA LEU A 106 7.89 -1.24 -3.53
C LEU A 106 6.87 -0.38 -4.26
N ARG A 107 5.84 0.06 -3.52
CA ARG A 107 4.92 1.13 -3.92
C ARG A 107 5.01 2.20 -2.86
N ILE A 108 5.66 3.30 -3.20
CA ILE A 108 6.06 4.34 -2.27
C ILE A 108 5.17 5.56 -2.48
N GLY A 109 4.49 6.02 -1.42
CA GLY A 109 3.91 7.35 -1.36
C GLY A 109 4.89 8.30 -0.70
N MET A 110 5.38 9.30 -1.43
CA MET A 110 6.17 10.40 -0.89
C MET A 110 5.22 11.56 -0.59
N LEU A 111 4.95 11.83 0.68
CA LEU A 111 4.10 12.91 1.15
C LEU A 111 4.97 14.04 1.67
N LEU A 112 4.89 15.19 1.00
CA LEU A 112 5.69 16.37 1.30
C LEU A 112 4.78 17.45 1.89
N ASP A 113 5.11 17.87 3.09
CA ASP A 113 4.54 19.06 3.67
C ASP A 113 4.96 20.28 2.84
N THR A 114 3.99 21.05 2.39
CA THR A 114 4.22 22.31 1.68
C THR A 114 3.60 23.50 2.41
N SER A 115 3.32 23.34 3.70
CA SER A 115 2.79 24.39 4.54
C SER A 115 3.76 25.57 4.69
N ASN A 116 3.27 26.67 5.24
CA ASN A 116 4.09 27.87 5.38
C ASN A 116 5.25 27.70 6.40
N SER A 117 5.14 26.77 7.35
CA SER A 117 6.16 26.52 8.38
C SER A 117 7.47 25.97 7.81
N ILE A 118 7.43 25.24 6.66
CA ILE A 118 8.61 24.60 6.08
C ILE A 118 9.35 25.48 5.06
N ARG A 119 8.91 26.71 4.80
CA ARG A 119 9.41 27.58 3.72
C ARG A 119 10.92 27.68 3.64
N ASP A 120 11.59 27.85 4.77
CA ASP A 120 13.06 28.04 4.82
C ASP A 120 13.83 26.75 4.54
N ARG A 121 13.17 25.59 4.58
CA ARG A 121 13.77 24.26 4.43
C ARG A 121 13.30 23.53 3.18
N LEU A 122 12.26 24.04 2.51
CA LEU A 122 11.64 23.39 1.36
C LEU A 122 12.66 22.94 0.31
N LYS A 123 13.59 23.81 -0.05
CA LYS A 123 14.61 23.50 -1.06
C LYS A 123 15.46 22.30 -0.68
N PHE A 124 15.80 22.21 0.58
CA PHE A 124 16.58 21.13 1.12
C PHE A 124 15.79 19.81 1.16
N GLU A 125 14.53 19.87 1.61
CA GLU A 125 13.63 18.71 1.60
C GLU A 125 13.39 18.17 0.18
N GLN A 126 13.25 19.07 -0.80
CA GLN A 126 13.17 18.71 -2.23
C GLN A 126 14.41 17.94 -2.70
N GLU A 127 15.59 18.40 -2.32
CA GLU A 127 16.87 17.82 -2.72
C GLU A 127 17.07 16.43 -2.08
N ALA A 128 16.85 16.33 -0.77
CA ALA A 128 16.98 15.09 -0.03
C ALA A 128 15.94 14.03 -0.45
N SER A 129 14.66 14.44 -0.64
CA SER A 129 13.60 13.56 -1.14
C SER A 129 13.94 13.02 -2.54
N THR A 130 14.48 13.87 -3.39
CA THR A 130 14.94 13.48 -4.73
C THR A 130 16.06 12.44 -4.66
N ASN A 131 17.08 12.70 -3.83
CA ASN A 131 18.21 11.79 -3.64
C ASN A 131 17.75 10.42 -3.12
N PHE A 132 16.81 10.41 -2.17
CA PHE A 132 16.21 9.17 -1.68
C PHE A 132 15.52 8.38 -2.80
N LEU A 133 14.66 9.01 -3.61
CA LEU A 133 13.96 8.33 -4.70
C LEU A 133 14.93 7.73 -5.72
N PHE A 134 16.00 8.46 -6.07
CA PHE A 134 17.05 7.93 -6.94
C PHE A 134 17.81 6.74 -6.34
N SER A 135 17.98 6.69 -5.02
CA SER A 135 18.68 5.61 -4.34
C SER A 135 17.83 4.37 -4.12
N VAL A 136 16.50 4.54 -3.90
CA VAL A 136 15.63 3.44 -3.48
C VAL A 136 14.85 2.80 -4.62
N ILE A 137 14.48 3.55 -5.68
CA ILE A 137 13.64 3.05 -6.77
C ILE A 137 14.49 2.15 -7.70
N ARG A 138 14.13 0.87 -7.75
CA ARG A 138 14.67 -0.08 -8.72
C ARG A 138 13.84 -0.02 -10.00
N ARG A 139 14.49 0.41 -11.06
CA ARG A 139 13.83 0.57 -12.36
C ARG A 139 13.14 -0.72 -12.82
N GLY A 140 11.89 -0.57 -13.27
CA GLY A 140 11.07 -1.71 -13.74
C GLY A 140 10.51 -2.60 -12.63
N LYS A 141 10.71 -2.26 -11.35
CA LYS A 141 10.21 -3.03 -10.21
C LYS A 141 9.47 -2.15 -9.19
N ASP A 142 10.09 -1.06 -8.77
CA ASP A 142 9.56 -0.16 -7.77
C ASP A 142 8.93 1.06 -8.44
N GLU A 143 7.86 1.58 -7.85
CA GLU A 143 7.21 2.80 -8.30
C GLU A 143 6.84 3.67 -7.12
N ALA A 144 6.86 4.98 -7.34
CA ALA A 144 6.45 5.96 -6.35
C ALA A 144 5.47 6.98 -6.95
N PHE A 145 4.61 7.53 -6.11
CA PHE A 145 3.87 8.76 -6.37
C PHE A 145 4.34 9.87 -5.43
N VAL A 146 4.10 11.10 -5.80
CA VAL A 146 4.35 12.27 -4.95
C VAL A 146 3.06 13.00 -4.69
N MET A 147 2.78 13.25 -3.43
CA MET A 147 1.68 14.05 -2.94
C MET A 147 2.25 15.21 -2.11
N THR A 148 1.77 16.40 -2.33
CA THR A 148 1.99 17.55 -1.44
C THR A 148 0.74 17.78 -0.62
N PHE A 149 0.91 18.40 0.53
CA PHE A 149 -0.23 18.86 1.33
C PHE A 149 0.12 20.18 2.02
N ASP A 150 -0.83 21.08 1.93
CA ASP A 150 -0.94 22.33 2.65
C ASP A 150 -2.37 22.46 3.19
N ASP A 151 -3.21 23.30 2.63
CA ASP A 151 -4.64 23.39 2.98
C ASP A 151 -5.40 22.11 2.60
N GLU A 152 -5.00 21.43 1.51
CA GLU A 152 -5.56 20.18 1.01
C GLU A 152 -4.47 19.28 0.41
N PRO A 153 -4.63 17.93 0.48
CA PRO A 153 -3.69 17.01 -0.17
C PRO A 153 -3.85 16.99 -1.69
N GLN A 154 -2.74 17.05 -2.42
CA GLN A 154 -2.70 17.01 -3.87
C GLN A 154 -1.65 16.04 -4.40
N VAL A 155 -2.06 15.06 -5.23
CA VAL A 155 -1.12 14.23 -5.99
C VAL A 155 -0.53 15.06 -7.14
N ILE A 156 0.75 15.38 -7.05
CA ILE A 156 1.47 16.14 -8.07
C ILE A 156 2.15 15.25 -9.11
N GLN A 157 2.36 13.97 -8.77
CA GLN A 157 2.87 12.95 -9.66
C GLN A 157 2.29 11.60 -9.28
N SER A 158 1.56 10.97 -10.17
CA SER A 158 1.07 9.59 -10.02
C SER A 158 2.20 8.57 -10.10
N PHE A 159 1.91 7.30 -9.75
CA PHE A 159 2.90 6.24 -9.73
C PHE A 159 3.76 6.17 -11.00
N THR A 160 5.07 6.16 -10.80
CA THR A 160 6.08 5.95 -11.83
C THR A 160 7.34 5.33 -11.25
N GLY A 161 8.05 4.53 -12.04
CA GLY A 161 9.39 4.00 -11.74
C GLY A 161 10.52 4.92 -12.21
N ASP A 162 10.20 6.09 -12.76
CA ASP A 162 11.18 7.06 -13.23
C ASP A 162 11.43 8.15 -12.17
N ALA A 163 12.52 8.03 -11.44
CA ALA A 163 12.94 8.99 -10.42
C ALA A 163 13.17 10.41 -11.00
N GLY A 164 13.52 10.53 -12.28
CA GLY A 164 13.66 11.83 -12.94
C GLY A 164 12.32 12.57 -13.05
N THR A 165 11.27 11.88 -13.44
CA THR A 165 9.92 12.42 -13.51
C THR A 165 9.43 12.87 -12.12
N LEU A 166 9.67 12.07 -11.08
CA LEU A 166 9.33 12.42 -9.69
C LEU A 166 10.06 13.69 -9.25
N ARG A 167 11.40 13.77 -9.46
CA ARG A 167 12.22 14.94 -9.17
C ARG A 167 11.65 16.20 -9.82
N ASP A 168 11.31 16.11 -11.12
CA ASP A 168 10.86 17.27 -11.89
C ASP A 168 9.55 17.87 -11.37
N GLN A 169 8.76 17.11 -10.61
CA GLN A 169 7.59 17.63 -9.91
C GLN A 169 7.96 18.14 -8.52
N ILE A 170 8.78 17.41 -7.76
CA ILE A 170 9.22 17.81 -6.42
C ILE A 170 9.86 19.22 -6.43
N VAL A 171 10.77 19.47 -7.38
CA VAL A 171 11.48 20.78 -7.45
C VAL A 171 10.59 21.96 -7.82
N LYS A 172 9.37 21.72 -8.28
CA LYS A 172 8.39 22.78 -8.60
C LYS A 172 7.52 23.15 -7.42
N THR A 173 7.51 22.37 -6.34
CA THR A 173 6.67 22.63 -5.18
C THR A 173 7.02 23.96 -4.53
N ARG A 174 6.05 24.58 -3.89
CA ARG A 174 6.20 25.87 -3.21
C ARG A 174 5.53 25.80 -1.85
N ALA A 175 6.13 26.43 -0.86
CA ALA A 175 5.57 26.50 0.48
C ALA A 175 4.51 27.62 0.60
N GLY A 176 3.40 27.29 1.25
CA GLY A 176 2.28 28.21 1.56
C GLY A 176 1.15 27.44 2.21
N GLY A 177 0.12 28.16 2.70
CA GLY A 177 -1.06 27.55 3.29
C GLY A 177 -0.88 27.02 4.72
N GLY A 178 -1.88 26.26 5.17
CA GLY A 178 -1.90 25.52 6.44
C GLY A 178 -1.34 24.12 6.32
N THR A 179 -1.85 23.15 7.14
CA THR A 179 -1.32 21.81 7.17
C THR A 179 -2.44 20.78 7.41
N ALA A 180 -2.69 19.91 6.45
CA ALA A 180 -3.70 18.85 6.48
C ALA A 180 -3.03 17.45 6.45
N VAL A 181 -2.27 17.11 7.51
CA VAL A 181 -1.46 15.88 7.61
C VAL A 181 -2.32 14.63 7.58
N TYR A 182 -3.39 14.59 8.38
CA TYR A 182 -4.22 13.39 8.51
C TYR A 182 -5.04 13.12 7.26
N ASP A 183 -5.54 14.19 6.61
CA ASP A 183 -6.21 14.07 5.31
C ASP A 183 -5.26 13.56 4.24
N ALA A 184 -3.99 14.01 4.24
CA ALA A 184 -2.97 13.53 3.31
C ALA A 184 -2.69 12.03 3.49
N ILE A 185 -2.52 11.56 4.72
CA ILE A 185 -2.32 10.13 5.02
C ILE A 185 -3.54 9.32 4.60
N TYR A 186 -4.74 9.76 4.97
CA TYR A 186 -5.99 9.08 4.66
C TYR A 186 -6.18 8.95 3.15
N ASP A 187 -6.07 10.05 2.43
CA ASP A 187 -6.23 10.12 0.97
C ASP A 187 -5.18 9.28 0.24
N ALA A 188 -3.92 9.35 0.64
CA ALA A 188 -2.86 8.52 0.07
C ALA A 188 -3.15 7.02 0.26
N CYS A 189 -3.67 6.63 1.43
CA CYS A 189 -4.07 5.24 1.68
C CYS A 189 -5.24 4.80 0.82
N VAL A 190 -6.32 5.60 0.75
CA VAL A 190 -7.56 5.25 0.06
C VAL A 190 -7.42 5.33 -1.46
N LYS A 191 -6.86 6.44 -1.96
CA LYS A 191 -6.86 6.76 -3.40
C LYS A 191 -5.71 6.11 -4.15
N GLU A 192 -4.53 5.96 -3.50
CA GLU A 192 -3.31 5.53 -4.18
C GLU A 192 -2.83 4.14 -3.70
N LEU A 193 -2.65 3.94 -2.39
CA LEU A 193 -2.00 2.74 -1.86
C LEU A 193 -2.93 1.56 -1.64
N SER A 194 -4.26 1.73 -1.59
CA SER A 194 -5.20 0.60 -1.51
C SER A 194 -5.17 -0.26 -2.78
N HIS A 195 -5.00 0.36 -3.96
CA HIS A 195 -4.99 -0.28 -5.26
C HIS A 195 -3.76 0.13 -6.09
N PRO A 196 -2.53 -0.12 -5.59
CA PRO A 196 -1.33 0.33 -6.27
C PRO A 196 -1.13 -0.42 -7.60
N PRO A 197 -0.35 0.15 -8.54
CA PRO A 197 -0.02 -0.52 -9.80
C PRO A 197 0.59 -1.90 -9.56
N ARG A 198 0.20 -2.87 -10.38
CA ARG A 198 0.76 -4.23 -10.32
C ARG A 198 2.18 -4.24 -10.87
N PRO A 199 3.05 -5.12 -10.36
CA PRO A 199 4.34 -5.35 -10.96
C PRO A 199 4.21 -5.83 -12.41
N PRO A 200 5.11 -5.45 -13.32
CA PRO A 200 5.08 -5.92 -14.71
C PRO A 200 5.41 -7.42 -14.81
N GLY A 201 4.79 -8.08 -15.80
CA GLY A 201 5.04 -9.50 -16.10
C GLY A 201 4.37 -10.47 -15.13
N ASP A 202 4.91 -11.70 -15.05
CA ASP A 202 4.41 -12.79 -14.20
C ASP A 202 4.86 -12.67 -12.72
N GLN A 203 5.21 -11.49 -12.26
CA GLN A 203 5.59 -11.27 -10.86
C GLN A 203 4.37 -11.43 -9.94
N PRO A 204 4.55 -11.90 -8.69
CA PRO A 204 3.47 -11.98 -7.73
C PRO A 204 2.80 -10.63 -7.54
N ASP A 205 1.47 -10.59 -7.47
CA ASP A 205 0.67 -9.38 -7.20
C ASP A 205 0.94 -8.77 -5.80
N VAL A 206 1.94 -9.31 -5.08
CA VAL A 206 2.32 -8.86 -3.74
C VAL A 206 3.31 -7.71 -3.85
N VAL A 207 2.89 -6.56 -3.38
CA VAL A 207 3.73 -5.35 -3.31
C VAL A 207 3.82 -4.87 -1.87
N ARG A 208 4.95 -4.26 -1.54
CA ARG A 208 5.12 -3.57 -0.25
C ARG A 208 4.68 -2.12 -0.38
N ARG A 209 3.72 -1.72 0.44
CA ARG A 209 3.18 -0.37 0.50
C ARG A 209 3.86 0.43 1.58
N VAL A 210 4.47 1.52 1.20
CA VAL A 210 5.27 2.37 2.08
C VAL A 210 4.85 3.81 1.88
N MET A 211 4.74 4.53 2.97
CA MET A 211 4.55 5.98 2.98
C MET A 211 5.75 6.63 3.65
N ILE A 212 6.34 7.63 3.01
CA ILE A 212 7.36 8.50 3.57
C ILE A 212 6.71 9.85 3.78
N LEU A 213 6.49 10.21 5.01
CA LEU A 213 5.89 11.48 5.41
C LEU A 213 6.95 12.43 5.91
N ILE A 214 7.10 13.58 5.27
CA ILE A 214 8.01 14.65 5.67
C ILE A 214 7.18 15.84 6.11
N SER A 215 7.22 16.17 7.42
CA SER A 215 6.40 17.22 8.03
C SER A 215 6.96 17.59 9.40
N ASP A 216 6.53 18.69 9.98
CA ASP A 216 6.75 19.01 11.41
C ASP A 216 5.70 18.34 12.33
N GLY A 217 4.72 17.63 11.76
CA GLY A 217 3.69 16.88 12.46
C GLY A 217 2.55 17.71 13.01
N GLU A 218 2.56 19.02 12.81
CA GLU A 218 1.45 19.88 13.19
C GLU A 218 0.31 19.76 12.18
N ASP A 219 -0.91 19.59 12.68
CA ASP A 219 -2.13 19.53 11.85
C ASP A 219 -3.10 20.62 12.31
N ASN A 220 -3.63 21.37 11.35
CA ASN A 220 -4.58 22.44 11.67
C ASN A 220 -5.79 22.52 10.73
N LEU A 221 -5.79 21.72 9.64
CA LEU A 221 -6.84 21.80 8.61
C LEU A 221 -7.47 20.46 8.24
N SER A 222 -6.96 19.33 8.74
CA SER A 222 -7.54 18.02 8.40
C SER A 222 -8.99 17.88 8.87
N ASN A 223 -9.82 17.27 8.03
CA ASN A 223 -11.15 16.82 8.38
C ASN A 223 -11.12 15.45 9.10
N HIS A 224 -10.13 14.62 8.81
CA HIS A 224 -9.90 13.35 9.48
C HIS A 224 -9.08 13.54 10.76
N THR A 225 -9.29 12.64 11.71
CA THR A 225 -8.51 12.57 12.94
C THR A 225 -7.24 11.73 12.74
N ARG A 226 -6.24 11.90 13.62
CA ARG A 226 -5.06 11.03 13.67
C ARG A 226 -5.42 9.54 13.75
N ALA A 227 -6.43 9.20 14.54
CA ALA A 227 -6.88 7.82 14.72
C ALA A 227 -7.43 7.22 13.41
N GLU A 228 -8.21 7.99 12.64
CA GLU A 228 -8.73 7.55 11.34
C GLU A 228 -7.62 7.38 10.31
N ALA A 229 -6.62 8.26 10.29
CA ALA A 229 -5.45 8.15 9.43
C ALA A 229 -4.64 6.88 9.74
N ILE A 230 -4.38 6.59 11.03
CA ILE A 230 -3.70 5.36 11.47
C ILE A 230 -4.51 4.12 11.09
N GLU A 231 -5.83 4.13 11.39
CA GLU A 231 -6.71 3.02 11.04
C GLU A 231 -6.68 2.73 9.55
N MET A 232 -6.74 3.76 8.70
CA MET A 232 -6.71 3.58 7.26
C MET A 232 -5.38 3.01 6.78
N ALA A 233 -4.25 3.48 7.31
CA ALA A 233 -2.93 2.91 7.00
C ALA A 233 -2.84 1.43 7.40
N GLN A 234 -3.36 1.06 8.56
CA GLN A 234 -3.39 -0.34 9.02
C GLN A 234 -4.32 -1.21 8.17
N ARG A 235 -5.51 -0.73 7.77
CA ARG A 235 -6.44 -1.45 6.89
C ARG A 235 -5.87 -1.69 5.49
N THR A 236 -5.12 -0.72 4.97
CA THR A 236 -4.46 -0.83 3.65
C THR A 236 -3.08 -1.47 3.72
N SER A 237 -2.63 -1.87 4.93
CA SER A 237 -1.29 -2.45 5.17
C SER A 237 -0.15 -1.56 4.68
N VAL A 238 -0.28 -0.26 4.89
CA VAL A 238 0.74 0.75 4.61
C VAL A 238 1.62 0.93 5.84
N VAL A 239 2.93 0.86 5.66
CA VAL A 239 3.92 1.20 6.68
C VAL A 239 4.33 2.65 6.51
N ILE A 240 4.20 3.46 7.56
CA ILE A 240 4.53 4.88 7.53
C ILE A 240 5.89 5.11 8.17
N TYR A 241 6.82 5.69 7.40
CA TYR A 241 8.06 6.28 7.91
C TYR A 241 7.87 7.79 7.95
N THR A 242 8.25 8.41 9.06
CA THR A 242 8.11 9.86 9.23
C THR A 242 9.47 10.50 9.42
N ILE A 243 9.64 11.68 8.85
CA ILE A 243 10.83 12.50 8.98
C ILE A 243 10.38 13.87 9.47
N SER A 244 10.79 14.21 10.69
CA SER A 244 10.46 15.48 11.28
C SER A 244 11.26 16.62 10.66
N THR A 245 10.56 17.71 10.38
CA THR A 245 11.14 18.97 9.90
C THR A 245 11.07 20.07 10.96
N SER A 246 10.87 19.72 12.24
CA SER A 246 10.73 20.66 13.34
C SER A 246 11.92 21.62 13.47
N THR A 247 11.62 22.93 13.47
CA THR A 247 12.64 23.99 13.56
C THR A 247 13.33 24.07 14.91
N GLN A 248 12.71 23.59 15.98
CA GLN A 248 13.27 23.69 17.33
C GLN A 248 14.61 22.95 17.43
N TRP A 249 14.75 21.84 16.75
CA TRP A 249 15.97 21.07 16.72
C TRP A 249 17.12 21.78 16.03
N ILE A 250 16.84 22.44 14.89
CA ILE A 250 17.84 23.20 14.12
C ILE A 250 18.31 24.43 14.90
N GLN A 251 17.42 25.14 15.58
CA GLN A 251 17.79 26.28 16.40
C GLN A 251 18.60 25.91 17.64
N LEU A 252 18.27 24.79 18.31
CA LEU A 252 19.01 24.31 19.48
C LEU A 252 20.43 23.82 19.12
N SER A 253 20.60 23.21 17.96
CA SER A 253 21.91 22.75 17.49
C SER A 253 22.86 23.89 17.15
N GLN A 254 22.34 25.04 16.73
CA GLN A 254 23.16 26.22 16.40
C GLN A 254 23.56 27.05 17.64
N THR A 255 22.83 26.94 18.76
CA THR A 255 23.01 27.85 19.90
C THR A 255 23.69 27.24 21.13
N ASP A 256 23.66 25.90 21.34
CA ASP A 256 24.24 25.30 22.54
C ASP A 256 24.58 23.79 22.38
N PRO A 257 25.86 23.43 22.15
CA PRO A 257 26.29 22.03 22.04
C PRO A 257 26.03 21.18 23.29
N ASN A 258 25.87 21.78 24.48
CA ASN A 258 25.62 21.04 25.71
C ASN A 258 24.15 20.64 25.88
N LYS A 259 23.23 21.27 25.20
CA LYS A 259 21.80 20.87 25.15
C LYS A 259 21.58 19.63 24.30
N LEU A 260 22.49 19.31 23.38
CA LEU A 260 22.48 18.07 22.61
C LEU A 260 22.61 16.79 23.47
N ALA A 261 23.21 16.87 24.64
CA ALA A 261 23.39 15.74 25.55
C ALA A 261 22.06 15.26 26.20
N ASN A 262 21.05 16.11 26.26
CA ASN A 262 19.72 15.81 26.86
C ASN A 262 18.63 15.49 25.83
N ARG A 263 18.97 14.77 24.79
CA ARG A 263 18.17 14.41 23.62
C ARG A 263 16.77 13.83 23.91
N LYS A 264 16.54 13.25 25.07
CA LYS A 264 15.28 12.56 25.41
C LYS A 264 14.16 13.49 25.92
N THR A 265 14.41 14.77 26.09
CA THR A 265 13.51 15.65 26.83
C THR A 265 12.81 16.74 26.01
N HIS A 266 12.98 16.76 24.67
CA HIS A 266 12.45 17.89 23.88
C HIS A 266 11.87 17.49 22.51
N LEU A 267 11.10 16.38 22.45
CA LEU A 267 10.21 16.16 21.32
C LEU A 267 9.12 17.24 21.36
N THR A 268 8.80 17.81 20.20
CA THR A 268 7.64 18.68 20.08
C THR A 268 6.37 17.81 20.08
N GLU A 269 5.21 18.43 20.24
CA GLU A 269 3.93 17.72 20.10
C GLU A 269 3.81 17.09 18.69
N GLY A 270 4.24 17.81 17.65
CA GLY A 270 4.29 17.28 16.28
C GLY A 270 5.23 16.09 16.15
N ASP A 271 6.41 16.11 16.80
CA ASP A 271 7.34 14.97 16.79
C ASP A 271 6.73 13.72 17.45
N GLU A 272 5.99 13.90 18.56
CA GLU A 272 5.27 12.80 19.21
C GLU A 272 4.17 12.23 18.30
N ILE A 273 3.46 13.08 17.56
CA ILE A 273 2.47 12.66 16.56
C ILE A 273 3.15 11.85 15.45
N LEU A 274 4.25 12.34 14.90
CA LEU A 274 5.01 11.65 13.85
C LEU A 274 5.54 10.30 14.35
N GLN A 275 5.99 10.23 15.60
CA GLN A 275 6.42 8.99 16.22
C GLN A 275 5.27 7.98 16.33
N ASP A 276 4.09 8.41 16.80
CA ASP A 276 2.91 7.56 16.94
C ASP A 276 2.45 7.01 15.57
N LEU A 277 2.38 7.87 14.54
CA LEU A 277 2.01 7.46 13.18
C LEU A 277 2.91 6.34 12.64
N ALA A 278 4.22 6.49 12.85
CA ALA A 278 5.19 5.49 12.42
C ALA A 278 5.08 4.20 13.25
N GLU A 279 5.10 4.28 14.58
CA GLU A 279 5.09 3.11 15.45
C GLU A 279 3.82 2.26 15.31
N GLU A 280 2.65 2.89 15.19
CA GLU A 280 1.36 2.18 15.04
C GLU A 280 1.26 1.39 13.74
N THR A 281 1.99 1.83 12.69
CA THR A 281 2.00 1.19 11.38
C THR A 281 3.20 0.26 11.15
N GLY A 282 4.16 0.23 12.10
CA GLY A 282 5.35 -0.63 12.04
C GLY A 282 6.55 -0.01 11.34
N GLY A 283 6.52 1.28 11.10
CA GLY A 283 7.65 2.05 10.57
C GLY A 283 8.49 2.71 11.67
N ARG A 284 9.16 3.80 11.32
CA ARG A 284 10.07 4.53 12.19
C ARG A 284 9.98 6.02 11.96
N ALA A 285 10.06 6.80 13.04
CA ALA A 285 10.22 8.24 12.99
C ALA A 285 11.71 8.61 13.05
N PHE A 286 12.08 9.62 12.28
CA PHE A 286 13.42 10.19 12.23
C PHE A 286 13.34 11.67 12.58
N PHE A 287 14.33 12.11 13.36
CA PHE A 287 14.39 13.49 13.85
C PHE A 287 15.78 14.06 13.50
N PRO A 288 16.01 14.41 12.22
CA PRO A 288 17.31 14.92 11.77
C PRO A 288 17.62 16.29 12.40
N TYR A 289 18.86 16.45 12.90
CA TYR A 289 19.35 17.71 13.48
C TYR A 289 20.04 18.58 12.45
N HIS A 290 20.71 17.93 11.49
CA HIS A 290 21.45 18.56 10.43
C HIS A 290 20.97 18.03 9.09
N VAL A 291 21.36 18.74 8.07
CA VAL A 291 21.13 18.38 6.65
C VAL A 291 21.64 16.97 6.35
N ASP A 292 22.86 16.66 6.80
CA ASP A 292 23.48 15.34 6.59
C ASP A 292 22.73 14.21 7.31
N ASP A 293 22.04 14.49 8.42
CA ASP A 293 21.22 13.52 9.16
C ASP A 293 19.97 13.10 8.35
N LEU A 294 19.48 13.95 7.46
CA LEU A 294 18.32 13.62 6.61
C LEU A 294 18.70 12.60 5.54
N ASP A 295 19.85 12.76 4.90
CA ASP A 295 20.39 11.77 3.96
C ASP A 295 20.60 10.42 4.66
N GLN A 296 21.15 10.43 5.90
CA GLN A 296 21.31 9.22 6.70
C GLN A 296 19.95 8.60 7.04
N SER A 297 18.94 9.40 7.40
CA SER A 297 17.58 8.92 7.67
C SER A 297 16.97 8.20 6.45
N PHE A 298 17.16 8.74 5.28
CA PHE A 298 16.71 8.11 4.04
C PHE A 298 17.48 6.83 3.71
N GLN A 299 18.79 6.79 3.94
CA GLN A 299 19.59 5.56 3.77
C GLN A 299 19.10 4.47 4.73
N ASP A 300 18.89 4.81 6.00
CA ASP A 300 18.37 3.89 7.02
C ASP A 300 17.00 3.32 6.60
N ILE A 301 16.10 4.15 6.05
CA ILE A 301 14.81 3.69 5.51
C ILE A 301 15.03 2.71 4.36
N GLY A 302 15.88 3.06 3.40
CA GLY A 302 16.19 2.21 2.25
C GLY A 302 16.72 0.85 2.68
N ASP A 303 17.63 0.80 3.64
CA ASP A 303 18.19 -0.43 4.20
C ASP A 303 17.14 -1.23 4.95
N GLU A 304 16.30 -0.58 5.76
CA GLU A 304 15.21 -1.24 6.48
C GLU A 304 14.20 -1.87 5.51
N LEU A 305 13.81 -1.16 4.47
CA LEU A 305 12.88 -1.66 3.45
C LEU A 305 13.39 -2.92 2.73
N ARG A 306 14.69 -3.15 2.69
CA ARG A 306 15.31 -4.31 2.03
C ARG A 306 15.59 -5.47 2.97
N ASN A 307 15.54 -5.25 4.30
CA ASN A 307 15.91 -6.22 5.32
C ASN A 307 14.76 -6.54 6.29
N GLN A 308 13.53 -6.60 5.79
CA GLN A 308 12.35 -6.98 6.59
C GLN A 308 12.07 -8.47 6.50
N TYR A 309 11.44 -8.98 7.54
CA TYR A 309 10.81 -10.29 7.58
C TYR A 309 9.31 -10.17 7.31
N SER A 310 8.71 -11.24 6.79
CA SER A 310 7.27 -11.43 6.75
C SER A 310 6.91 -12.72 7.46
N ILE A 311 5.92 -12.64 8.33
CA ILE A 311 5.25 -13.77 8.96
C ILE A 311 3.78 -13.72 8.58
N ALA A 312 3.24 -14.86 8.14
CA ALA A 312 1.81 -14.97 7.95
C ALA A 312 1.23 -16.13 8.75
N TYR A 313 0.07 -15.89 9.37
CA TYR A 313 -0.66 -16.88 10.19
C TYR A 313 -2.18 -16.78 9.96
N ASN A 314 -2.89 -17.85 10.27
CA ASN A 314 -4.34 -17.85 10.30
C ASN A 314 -4.77 -17.64 11.75
N PRO A 315 -5.48 -16.53 12.06
CA PRO A 315 -5.96 -16.29 13.41
C PRO A 315 -6.82 -17.43 13.94
N THR A 316 -6.51 -17.92 15.15
CA THR A 316 -7.26 -19.02 15.78
C THR A 316 -8.71 -18.63 16.05
N ASN A 317 -8.95 -17.35 16.30
CA ASN A 317 -10.27 -16.75 16.46
C ASN A 317 -10.57 -15.87 15.24
N SER A 318 -10.76 -16.47 14.07
CA SER A 318 -11.07 -15.75 12.84
C SER A 318 -12.52 -15.24 12.85
N VAL A 319 -12.80 -14.24 13.66
CA VAL A 319 -14.09 -13.54 13.63
C VAL A 319 -13.99 -12.40 12.64
N LEU A 320 -14.89 -12.39 11.65
CA LEU A 320 -15.02 -11.29 10.68
C LEU A 320 -15.84 -10.16 11.34
N ASP A 321 -15.31 -9.56 12.40
CA ASP A 321 -16.02 -8.60 13.25
C ASP A 321 -15.64 -7.14 13.03
N GLY A 322 -14.66 -6.89 12.17
CA GLY A 322 -14.16 -5.54 11.90
C GLY A 322 -13.36 -4.91 13.04
N ARG A 323 -13.07 -5.65 14.12
CA ARG A 323 -12.38 -5.13 15.31
C ARG A 323 -10.87 -5.10 15.14
N TYR A 324 -10.24 -4.29 15.97
CA TYR A 324 -8.80 -4.22 16.10
C TYR A 324 -8.25 -5.36 16.95
N HIS A 325 -7.26 -6.09 16.42
CA HIS A 325 -6.54 -7.17 17.07
C HIS A 325 -5.07 -6.79 17.26
N LYS A 326 -4.53 -6.99 18.46
CA LYS A 326 -3.13 -6.69 18.78
C LYS A 326 -2.21 -7.81 18.33
N ILE A 327 -1.13 -7.46 17.63
CA ILE A 327 -0.07 -8.39 17.24
C ILE A 327 1.12 -8.20 18.15
N ARG A 328 1.72 -9.32 18.58
CA ARG A 328 2.98 -9.33 19.31
C ARG A 328 3.88 -10.42 18.77
N ILE A 329 5.07 -10.05 18.36
CA ILE A 329 6.12 -10.96 17.91
C ILE A 329 7.21 -10.97 19.00
N GLU A 330 7.71 -12.15 19.35
CA GLU A 330 8.75 -12.35 20.34
C GLU A 330 9.94 -13.11 19.78
N LEU A 331 11.12 -12.82 20.30
CA LEU A 331 12.38 -13.52 20.05
C LEU A 331 12.90 -14.09 21.39
N PRO A 332 12.45 -15.28 21.83
CA PRO A 332 12.78 -15.81 23.16
C PRO A 332 14.26 -16.00 23.41
N GLU A 333 15.02 -16.45 22.41
CA GLU A 333 16.43 -16.77 22.51
C GLU A 333 17.36 -15.54 22.35
N HIS A 334 16.82 -14.41 21.82
CA HIS A 334 17.60 -13.23 21.48
C HIS A 334 17.29 -12.04 22.42
N LYS A 335 17.62 -12.18 23.70
CA LYS A 335 17.34 -11.14 24.70
C LYS A 335 17.99 -9.80 24.35
N GLY A 336 17.17 -8.75 24.32
CA GLY A 336 17.61 -7.36 24.04
C GLY A 336 17.63 -7.01 22.54
N TYR A 337 17.15 -7.89 21.65
CA TYR A 337 16.78 -7.51 20.31
C TYR A 337 15.41 -6.82 20.33
N GLN A 338 15.23 -5.88 19.42
CA GLN A 338 13.97 -5.14 19.26
C GLN A 338 13.30 -5.56 17.97
N ILE A 339 11.99 -5.79 18.05
CA ILE A 339 11.17 -6.06 16.89
C ILE A 339 10.34 -4.80 16.62
N ARG A 340 10.37 -4.36 15.37
CA ARG A 340 9.55 -3.26 14.90
C ARG A 340 8.54 -3.81 13.91
N SER A 341 7.27 -3.79 14.28
CA SER A 341 6.12 -4.26 13.48
C SER A 341 4.92 -3.38 13.77
N ARG A 342 3.91 -3.41 12.90
CA ARG A 342 2.60 -2.83 13.25
C ARG A 342 2.09 -3.45 14.55
N ARG A 343 1.45 -2.63 15.38
CA ARG A 343 0.94 -3.06 16.69
C ARG A 343 -0.29 -3.97 16.61
N GLY A 344 -0.98 -3.96 15.48
CA GLY A 344 -2.17 -4.76 15.27
C GLY A 344 -2.72 -4.64 13.85
N TYR A 345 -3.93 -5.14 13.66
CA TYR A 345 -4.68 -5.07 12.41
C TYR A 345 -6.17 -5.01 12.70
N PHE A 346 -6.94 -4.51 11.74
CA PHE A 346 -8.39 -4.62 11.77
C PHE A 346 -8.82 -5.90 11.07
N ALA A 347 -9.58 -6.75 11.76
CA ALA A 347 -10.19 -7.92 11.14
C ALA A 347 -11.15 -7.46 10.04
N ARG A 348 -11.37 -8.31 9.03
CA ARG A 348 -12.37 -8.02 8.01
C ARG A 348 -13.76 -8.01 8.63
N ALA A 349 -14.63 -7.13 8.19
CA ALA A 349 -16.04 -7.20 8.53
C ALA A 349 -16.80 -8.12 7.56
N ASN A 350 -17.88 -8.76 8.03
CA ASN A 350 -18.81 -9.47 7.15
C ASN A 350 -19.45 -8.47 6.18
N GLY A 351 -19.05 -8.51 4.91
CA GLY A 351 -19.52 -7.59 3.87
C GLY A 351 -18.42 -6.85 3.13
N ASP A 352 -17.18 -6.83 3.62
CA ASP A 352 -16.04 -6.29 2.89
C ASP A 352 -15.64 -7.20 1.73
N VAL A 353 -16.37 -7.09 0.63
CA VAL A 353 -16.05 -7.76 -0.64
C VAL A 353 -15.01 -6.93 -1.34
N ASN A 354 -13.79 -7.47 -1.52
CA ASN A 354 -12.72 -6.99 -2.38
C ASN A 354 -11.52 -6.23 -1.78
N VAL A 355 -10.94 -6.73 -0.71
CA VAL A 355 -9.47 -6.67 -0.64
C VAL A 355 -8.96 -8.10 -0.78
N LYS A 356 -8.50 -8.47 -1.98
CA LYS A 356 -7.91 -9.79 -2.25
C LYS A 356 -6.71 -9.96 -1.29
N PRO A 357 -6.66 -11.03 -0.46
CA PRO A 357 -5.50 -11.25 0.40
C PRO A 357 -4.25 -11.38 -0.48
N ALA A 358 -3.14 -10.86 0.00
CA ALA A 358 -1.84 -11.17 -0.57
C ALA A 358 -1.73 -12.70 -0.68
N GLN A 359 -1.63 -13.23 -1.88
CA GLN A 359 -1.39 -14.65 -2.08
C GLN A 359 0.01 -14.95 -1.56
N ALA A 360 0.10 -15.92 -0.65
CA ALA A 360 1.40 -16.40 -0.19
C ALA A 360 2.25 -16.82 -1.39
N PRO A 361 3.56 -16.54 -1.38
CA PRO A 361 4.45 -17.00 -2.44
C PRO A 361 4.37 -18.52 -2.51
N THR A 362 4.01 -19.04 -3.67
CA THR A 362 4.04 -20.48 -3.94
C THR A 362 5.51 -20.92 -3.99
N GLY A 363 6.05 -21.30 -2.84
CA GLY A 363 7.33 -21.96 -2.76
C GLY A 363 7.24 -23.28 -3.54
N LYS A 364 7.93 -23.36 -4.68
CA LYS A 364 8.19 -24.63 -5.31
C LYS A 364 8.99 -25.47 -4.32
N SER A 365 8.34 -26.48 -3.74
CA SER A 365 9.01 -27.56 -3.04
C SER A 365 9.89 -28.29 -4.08
N ASN A 366 11.18 -28.01 -4.05
CA ASN A 366 12.16 -28.95 -4.60
C ASN A 366 12.33 -30.04 -3.54
N ALA A 367 11.57 -31.11 -3.68
CA ALA A 367 11.88 -32.38 -3.04
C ALA A 367 12.92 -33.11 -3.89
N PRO A 368 13.83 -33.88 -3.26
CA PRO A 368 14.97 -34.52 -3.88
C PRO A 368 14.60 -35.63 -4.88
#